data_1b8c7f46cb48e09bc8fea42622df42e3
#
_entry.id   1b8c7f46cb48e09bc8fea42622df42e3
#
_cell.length_a   1.000
_cell.length_b   1.000
_cell.length_c   1.000
_cell.angle_alpha   90.00
_cell.angle_beta   90.00
_cell.angle_gamma   90.00
#
_symmetry.space_group_name_H-M   'P 1'
#
loop_
_entity.id
_entity.type
_entity.pdbx_description
1 polymer ?
#
loop_
_entity_poly.entity_id
_entity_poly.type
_entity_poly.pdbx_seq_one_letter_code
_entity_poly.pdbx_strand_id
1 'polypeptide(L)'
;MNIRDKAWDVIKWKMMKAHLGYTDEEMKVFRENPRNEDVLSKAPALLKKTIVLEVVESHGCNSQHKVGDKFFFDGAGNLLTKQCPAKVCVYALNAATPLIYASNELFYAGIDPNEMRFKRSACIDAGVQCGGWGRVVLELGVMERKEA
;
A
#
# COMPACT_ATOMS: atom_id res chain seq x y z
N MET A 1 2.01 -17.00 29.03
CA MET A 1 1.05 -16.83 27.92
C MET A 1 -0.34 -17.25 28.38
N ASN A 2 -1.28 -16.32 28.40
CA ASN A 2 -2.66 -16.53 28.88
C ASN A 2 -3.41 -17.49 27.95
N ILE A 3 -4.48 -18.16 28.44
CA ILE A 3 -5.34 -19.06 27.65
C ILE A 3 -5.95 -18.33 26.44
N ARG A 4 -6.29 -17.06 26.59
CA ARG A 4 -6.79 -16.20 25.48
C ARG A 4 -5.76 -16.01 24.38
N ASP A 5 -4.49 -15.85 24.74
CA ASP A 5 -3.41 -15.65 23.76
C ASP A 5 -3.15 -16.92 22.95
N LYS A 6 -3.23 -18.10 23.59
CA LYS A 6 -3.12 -19.39 22.90
C LYS A 6 -4.26 -19.63 21.93
N ALA A 7 -5.49 -19.30 22.34
CA ALA A 7 -6.67 -19.43 21.47
C ALA A 7 -6.58 -18.51 20.26
N TRP A 8 -6.14 -17.27 20.47
CA TRP A 8 -5.94 -16.29 19.39
C TRP A 8 -4.84 -16.74 18.41
N ASP A 9 -3.77 -17.30 18.92
CA ASP A 9 -2.68 -17.83 18.10
C ASP A 9 -3.16 -18.89 17.11
N VAL A 10 -3.95 -19.84 17.58
CA VAL A 10 -4.57 -20.88 16.71
C VAL A 10 -5.54 -20.28 15.70
N ILE A 11 -6.36 -19.33 16.12
CA ILE A 11 -7.40 -18.72 15.28
C ILE A 11 -6.78 -17.90 14.15
N LYS A 12 -5.76 -17.07 14.44
CA LYS A 12 -5.12 -16.23 13.43
C LYS A 12 -4.55 -17.04 12.25
N TRP A 13 -3.89 -18.16 12.54
CA TRP A 13 -3.34 -19.03 11.49
C TRP A 13 -4.42 -19.72 10.67
N LYS A 14 -5.49 -20.14 11.31
CA LYS A 14 -6.66 -20.73 10.65
C LYS A 14 -7.33 -19.73 9.71
N MET A 15 -7.50 -18.50 10.17
CA MET A 15 -8.06 -17.41 9.37
C MET A 15 -7.17 -17.08 8.16
N MET A 16 -5.85 -17.02 8.35
CA MET A 16 -4.92 -16.77 7.26
C MET A 16 -4.91 -17.87 6.22
N LYS A 17 -4.93 -19.14 6.66
CA LYS A 17 -5.03 -20.29 5.76
C LYS A 17 -6.28 -20.20 4.88
N ALA A 18 -7.43 -19.92 5.50
CA ALA A 18 -8.70 -19.80 4.78
C ALA A 18 -8.70 -18.58 3.84
N HIS A 19 -8.16 -17.45 4.28
CA HIS A 19 -8.11 -16.21 3.51
C HIS A 19 -7.21 -16.33 2.26
N LEU A 20 -6.07 -17.00 2.41
CA LEU A 20 -5.10 -17.18 1.32
C LEU A 20 -5.37 -18.43 0.47
N GLY A 21 -6.22 -19.34 0.95
CA GLY A 21 -6.51 -20.61 0.28
C GLY A 21 -5.34 -21.62 0.34
N TYR A 22 -4.50 -21.50 1.36
CA TYR A 22 -3.30 -22.35 1.49
C TYR A 22 -3.64 -23.80 1.87
N THR A 23 -2.84 -24.73 1.36
CA THR A 23 -2.77 -26.12 1.86
C THR A 23 -2.09 -26.18 3.22
N ASP A 24 -2.08 -27.34 3.85
CA ASP A 24 -1.36 -27.53 5.13
C ASP A 24 0.16 -27.41 4.94
N GLU A 25 0.69 -27.89 3.82
CA GLU A 25 2.08 -27.79 3.44
C GLU A 25 2.52 -26.33 3.22
N GLU A 26 1.71 -25.56 2.50
CA GLU A 26 1.97 -24.12 2.28
C GLU A 26 1.91 -23.34 3.59
N MET A 27 0.96 -23.65 4.48
CA MET A 27 0.92 -23.03 5.80
C MET A 27 2.14 -23.35 6.64
N LYS A 28 2.67 -24.56 6.53
CA LYS A 28 3.90 -24.94 7.24
C LYS A 28 5.06 -24.07 6.77
N VAL A 29 5.29 -23.95 5.46
CA VAL A 29 6.33 -23.10 4.87
C VAL A 29 6.12 -21.64 5.27
N PHE A 30 4.89 -21.14 5.20
CA PHE A 30 4.55 -19.76 5.58
C PHE A 30 4.94 -19.46 7.04
N ARG A 31 4.68 -20.40 7.97
CA ARG A 31 4.97 -20.24 9.39
C ARG A 31 6.45 -20.42 9.75
N GLU A 32 7.25 -21.04 8.89
CA GLU A 32 8.70 -21.16 9.08
C GLU A 32 9.41 -19.80 9.00
N ASN A 33 8.82 -18.80 8.34
CA ASN A 33 9.33 -17.44 8.34
C ASN A 33 8.84 -16.67 9.58
N PRO A 34 9.73 -16.34 10.53
CA PRO A 34 9.35 -15.67 11.77
C PRO A 34 8.82 -14.24 11.52
N ARG A 35 9.14 -13.62 10.38
CA ARG A 35 8.61 -12.32 10.00
C ARG A 35 7.13 -12.36 9.70
N ASN A 36 6.60 -13.48 9.22
CA ASN A 36 5.16 -13.61 8.94
C ASN A 36 4.32 -13.53 10.22
N GLU A 37 4.83 -14.02 11.34
CA GLU A 37 4.14 -13.86 12.63
C GLU A 37 4.13 -12.40 13.09
N ASP A 38 5.24 -11.70 12.97
CA ASP A 38 5.35 -10.28 13.29
C ASP A 38 4.40 -9.44 12.43
N VAL A 39 4.38 -9.68 11.12
CA VAL A 39 3.46 -9.02 10.17
C VAL A 39 2.00 -9.25 10.55
N LEU A 40 1.60 -10.49 10.84
CA LEU A 40 0.23 -10.81 11.24
C LEU A 40 -0.18 -10.12 12.54
N SER A 41 0.73 -9.94 13.48
CA SER A 41 0.44 -9.22 14.72
C SER A 41 0.13 -7.74 14.49
N LYS A 42 0.71 -7.14 13.45
CA LYS A 42 0.57 -5.73 13.08
C LYS A 42 -0.50 -5.47 12.02
N ALA A 43 -0.89 -6.51 11.27
CA ALA A 43 -1.85 -6.39 10.17
C ALA A 43 -3.18 -5.73 10.56
N PRO A 44 -3.81 -6.01 11.72
CA PRO A 44 -5.04 -5.31 12.13
C PRO A 44 -4.88 -3.80 12.26
N ALA A 45 -3.71 -3.33 12.69
CA ALA A 45 -3.42 -1.89 12.77
C ALA A 45 -3.20 -1.29 11.38
N LEU A 46 -2.52 -2.02 10.47
CA LEU A 46 -2.32 -1.58 9.09
C LEU A 46 -3.63 -1.47 8.32
N LEU A 47 -4.58 -2.39 8.55
CA LEU A 47 -5.90 -2.34 7.91
C LEU A 47 -6.74 -1.12 8.31
N LYS A 48 -6.38 -0.45 9.41
CA LYS A 48 -6.99 0.82 9.83
C LYS A 48 -6.35 2.05 9.16
N LYS A 49 -5.35 1.86 8.31
CA LYS A 49 -4.69 2.93 7.58
C LYS A 49 -5.24 3.05 6.16
N THR A 50 -5.16 4.25 5.63
CA THR A 50 -5.35 4.56 4.21
C THR A 50 -4.07 5.16 3.68
N ILE A 51 -3.56 4.59 2.60
CA ILE A 51 -2.41 5.13 1.88
C ILE A 51 -2.96 6.05 0.80
N VAL A 52 -2.43 7.26 0.73
CA VAL A 52 -2.84 8.29 -0.24
C VAL A 52 -1.65 8.65 -1.10
N LEU A 53 -1.84 8.65 -2.41
CA LEU A 53 -0.90 9.20 -3.36
C LEU A 53 -1.51 10.44 -3.98
N GLU A 54 -0.94 11.59 -3.68
CA GLU A 54 -1.40 12.88 -4.18
C GLU A 54 -0.52 13.32 -5.37
N VAL A 55 -1.16 13.80 -6.42
CA VAL A 55 -0.47 14.46 -7.52
C VAL A 55 0.04 15.81 -7.03
N VAL A 56 1.35 15.96 -6.94
CA VAL A 56 2.01 17.21 -6.50
C VAL A 56 2.61 18.00 -7.66
N GLU A 57 2.82 17.36 -8.80
CA GLU A 57 3.25 18.00 -10.04
C GLU A 57 2.57 17.31 -11.23
N SER A 58 2.07 18.08 -12.18
CA SER A 58 1.51 17.57 -13.43
C SER A 58 1.74 18.56 -14.57
N HIS A 59 2.27 18.07 -15.69
CA HIS A 59 2.43 18.84 -16.92
C HIS A 59 2.26 17.94 -18.13
N GLY A 60 1.39 18.33 -19.05
CA GLY A 60 1.17 17.60 -20.30
C GLY A 60 0.58 16.20 -20.15
N CYS A 61 -0.04 15.89 -19.02
CA CYS A 61 -0.57 14.55 -18.73
C CYS A 61 -1.73 14.19 -19.67
N ASN A 62 -1.57 13.12 -20.46
CA ASN A 62 -2.58 12.66 -21.39
C ASN A 62 -3.85 12.12 -20.68
N SER A 63 -3.70 11.57 -19.48
CA SER A 63 -4.84 11.15 -18.64
C SER A 63 -5.51 12.31 -17.90
N GLN A 64 -4.95 13.52 -18.03
CA GLN A 64 -5.46 14.76 -17.43
C GLN A 64 -5.48 14.73 -15.88
N HIS A 65 -4.59 13.97 -15.27
CA HIS A 65 -4.36 14.10 -13.83
C HIS A 65 -3.76 15.46 -13.52
N LYS A 66 -4.28 16.10 -12.50
CA LYS A 66 -3.88 17.45 -12.09
C LYS A 66 -3.44 17.47 -10.63
N VAL A 67 -2.68 18.48 -10.28
CA VAL A 67 -2.26 18.71 -8.88
C VAL A 67 -3.49 18.72 -7.97
N GLY A 68 -3.39 17.95 -6.88
CA GLY A 68 -4.46 17.74 -5.92
C GLY A 68 -5.29 16.49 -6.16
N ASP A 69 -5.21 15.84 -7.33
CA ASP A 69 -5.82 14.51 -7.52
C ASP A 69 -5.20 13.51 -6.57
N LYS A 70 -6.05 12.63 -6.01
CA LYS A 70 -5.63 11.64 -5.00
C LYS A 70 -6.07 10.25 -5.40
N PHE A 71 -5.14 9.31 -5.25
CA PHE A 71 -5.39 7.88 -5.36
C PHE A 71 -5.33 7.28 -3.96
N PHE A 72 -6.35 6.53 -3.61
CA PHE A 72 -6.50 5.95 -2.28
C PHE A 72 -6.32 4.44 -2.32
N PHE A 73 -5.57 3.93 -1.36
CA PHE A 73 -5.34 2.49 -1.17
C PHE A 73 -5.64 2.12 0.28
N ASP A 74 -6.11 0.92 0.50
CA ASP A 74 -6.15 0.38 1.85
C ASP A 74 -4.72 0.02 2.34
N GLY A 75 -4.60 -0.33 3.60
CA GLY A 75 -3.30 -0.69 4.18
C GLY A 75 -2.64 -1.91 3.54
N ALA A 76 -3.39 -2.76 2.87
CA ALA A 76 -2.87 -3.92 2.13
C ALA A 76 -2.43 -3.56 0.70
N GLY A 77 -2.62 -2.32 0.25
CA GLY A 77 -2.25 -1.85 -1.08
C GLY A 77 -3.33 -2.06 -2.14
N ASN A 78 -4.57 -2.35 -1.75
CA ASN A 78 -5.68 -2.45 -2.69
C ASN A 78 -6.21 -1.06 -3.06
N LEU A 79 -6.37 -0.79 -4.35
CA LEU A 79 -6.91 0.47 -4.84
C LEU A 79 -8.39 0.62 -4.44
N LEU A 80 -8.71 1.72 -3.77
CA LEU A 80 -10.08 2.08 -3.38
C LEU A 80 -10.74 2.88 -4.52
N THR A 81 -11.16 2.18 -5.55
CA THR A 81 -11.58 2.76 -6.84
C THR A 81 -12.69 3.79 -6.73
N LYS A 82 -13.62 3.63 -5.78
CA LYS A 82 -14.73 4.56 -5.54
C LYS A 82 -14.30 5.92 -4.99
N GLN A 83 -13.09 6.00 -4.43
CA GLN A 83 -12.53 7.22 -3.85
C GLN A 83 -11.53 7.90 -4.79
N CYS A 84 -11.13 7.22 -5.86
CA CYS A 84 -10.14 7.71 -6.82
C CYS A 84 -10.81 8.54 -7.92
N PRO A 85 -10.02 9.31 -8.70
CA PRO A 85 -10.52 9.95 -9.92
C PRO A 85 -11.14 8.92 -10.88
N ALA A 86 -12.07 9.37 -11.73
CA ALA A 86 -12.76 8.50 -12.68
C ALA A 86 -11.81 7.77 -13.65
N LYS A 87 -10.67 8.37 -13.94
CA LYS A 87 -9.57 7.74 -14.68
C LYS A 87 -8.41 7.47 -13.76
N VAL A 88 -7.90 6.25 -13.81
CA VAL A 88 -6.71 5.83 -13.07
C VAL A 88 -5.68 5.33 -14.08
N CYS A 89 -4.61 6.10 -14.25
CA CYS A 89 -3.57 5.79 -15.22
C CYS A 89 -2.63 4.70 -14.69
N VAL A 90 -2.45 3.63 -15.43
CA VAL A 90 -1.55 2.52 -15.04
C VAL A 90 -0.09 2.98 -14.91
N TYR A 91 0.35 3.95 -15.67
CA TYR A 91 1.72 4.48 -15.58
C TYR A 91 1.94 5.25 -14.27
N ALA A 92 0.93 5.96 -13.79
CA ALA A 92 0.95 6.58 -12.46
C ALA A 92 0.94 5.52 -11.36
N LEU A 93 0.10 4.48 -11.47
CA LEU A 93 0.06 3.38 -10.50
C LEU A 93 1.38 2.62 -10.43
N ASN A 94 2.05 2.41 -11.56
CA ASN A 94 3.37 1.75 -11.57
C ASN A 94 4.41 2.56 -10.78
N ALA A 95 4.37 3.89 -10.87
CA ALA A 95 5.22 4.76 -10.06
C ALA A 95 4.87 4.70 -8.56
N ALA A 96 3.62 4.40 -8.23
CA ALA A 96 3.13 4.28 -6.87
C ALA A 96 3.63 3.01 -6.15
N THR A 97 3.80 1.93 -6.87
CA THR A 97 4.14 0.61 -6.31
C THR A 97 5.35 0.63 -5.36
N PRO A 98 6.52 1.19 -5.70
CA PRO A 98 7.67 1.20 -4.79
C PRO A 98 7.42 2.04 -3.54
N LEU A 99 6.63 3.11 -3.63
CA LEU A 99 6.28 3.95 -2.49
C LEU A 99 5.37 3.20 -1.51
N ILE A 100 4.35 2.50 -2.01
CA ILE A 100 3.42 1.72 -1.20
C ILE A 100 4.16 0.57 -0.52
N TYR A 101 5.01 -0.14 -1.27
CA TYR A 101 5.82 -1.23 -0.72
C TYR A 101 6.72 -0.73 0.42
N ALA A 102 7.47 0.34 0.20
CA ALA A 102 8.34 0.93 1.21
C ALA A 102 7.55 1.40 2.44
N SER A 103 6.37 1.99 2.25
CA SER A 103 5.47 2.39 3.31
C SER A 103 5.07 1.21 4.21
N ASN A 104 4.70 0.09 3.62
CA ASN A 104 4.32 -1.11 4.35
C ASN A 104 5.51 -1.70 5.12
N GLU A 105 6.69 -1.77 4.52
CA GLU A 105 7.89 -2.27 5.19
C GLU A 105 8.29 -1.39 6.39
N LEU A 106 8.22 -0.07 6.26
CA LEU A 106 8.46 0.86 7.38
C LEU A 106 7.44 0.64 8.51
N PHE A 107 6.15 0.52 8.17
CA PHE A 107 5.12 0.26 9.16
C PHE A 107 5.40 -1.04 9.93
N TYR A 108 5.75 -2.12 9.25
CA TYR A 108 6.09 -3.39 9.88
C TYR A 108 7.40 -3.31 10.70
N ALA A 109 8.30 -2.43 10.34
CA ALA A 109 9.50 -2.12 11.12
C ALA A 109 9.21 -1.22 12.35
N GLY A 110 7.97 -0.78 12.55
CA GLY A 110 7.58 0.10 13.66
C GLY A 110 7.91 1.58 13.44
N ILE A 111 8.14 1.98 12.20
CA ILE A 111 8.43 3.36 11.80
C ILE A 111 7.18 3.95 11.13
N ASP A 112 6.83 5.19 11.47
CA ASP A 112 5.74 5.90 10.79
C ASP A 112 6.11 6.10 9.31
N PRO A 113 5.33 5.55 8.36
CA PRO A 113 5.61 5.74 6.93
C PRO A 113 5.65 7.21 6.49
N ASN A 114 4.99 8.11 7.21
CA ASN A 114 5.05 9.54 6.92
C ASN A 114 6.44 10.16 7.18
N GLU A 115 7.28 9.50 7.97
CA GLU A 115 8.67 9.89 8.20
C GLU A 115 9.63 9.42 7.11
N MET A 116 9.13 8.71 6.09
CA MET A 116 9.93 8.24 4.97
C MET A 116 10.67 9.42 4.32
N ARG A 117 11.99 9.29 4.19
CA ARG A 117 12.87 10.35 3.69
C ARG A 117 12.51 10.79 2.28
N PHE A 118 12.13 9.86 1.43
CA PHE A 118 11.82 10.10 0.03
C PHE A 118 10.44 9.55 -0.31
N LYS A 119 9.44 10.42 -0.43
CA LYS A 119 8.01 10.08 -0.57
C LYS A 119 7.43 10.37 -1.95
N ARG A 120 8.25 10.74 -2.92
CA ARG A 120 7.81 11.13 -4.25
C ARG A 120 8.29 10.15 -5.31
N SER A 121 7.46 9.92 -6.31
CA SER A 121 7.80 9.14 -7.49
C SER A 121 7.10 9.73 -8.71
N ALA A 122 7.77 9.72 -9.85
CA ALA A 122 7.19 10.17 -11.11
C ALA A 122 6.57 9.00 -11.89
N CYS A 123 5.57 9.30 -12.71
CA CYS A 123 5.08 8.34 -13.69
C CYS A 123 6.20 7.99 -14.70
N ILE A 124 5.98 6.89 -15.45
CA ILE A 124 6.98 6.40 -16.41
C ILE A 124 7.23 7.38 -17.58
N ASP A 125 6.28 8.27 -17.87
CA ASP A 125 6.44 9.28 -18.91
C ASP A 125 7.48 10.33 -18.48
N ALA A 126 8.51 10.50 -19.28
CA ALA A 126 9.63 11.40 -19.00
C ALA A 126 9.35 12.86 -19.41
N GLY A 127 8.20 13.15 -20.01
CA GLY A 127 7.84 14.46 -20.52
C GLY A 127 8.41 14.78 -21.89
N VAL A 128 7.92 15.86 -22.49
CA VAL A 128 8.22 16.24 -23.88
C VAL A 128 9.73 16.48 -24.12
N GLN A 129 10.44 16.98 -23.14
CA GLN A 129 11.89 17.25 -23.24
C GLN A 129 12.74 15.98 -23.41
N CYS A 130 12.20 14.83 -22.97
CA CYS A 130 12.87 13.54 -23.03
C CYS A 130 12.16 12.54 -23.96
N GLY A 131 11.39 13.04 -24.94
CA GLY A 131 10.73 12.20 -25.95
C GLY A 131 9.40 11.59 -25.51
N GLY A 132 8.92 11.93 -24.31
CA GLY A 132 7.58 11.59 -23.83
C GLY A 132 6.57 12.69 -24.13
N TRP A 133 5.42 12.65 -23.45
CA TRP A 133 4.33 13.63 -23.61
C TRP A 133 4.15 14.48 -22.37
N GLY A 134 4.02 13.87 -21.22
CA GLY A 134 3.74 14.56 -19.99
C GLY A 134 4.42 13.93 -18.78
N ARG A 135 4.32 14.61 -17.63
CA ARG A 135 4.92 14.15 -16.40
C ARG A 135 3.95 14.38 -15.24
N VAL A 136 3.83 13.38 -14.40
CA VAL A 136 3.10 13.45 -13.13
C VAL A 136 4.01 12.98 -12.02
N VAL A 137 4.06 13.73 -10.92
CA VAL A 137 4.76 13.34 -9.69
C VAL A 137 3.74 13.11 -8.60
N LEU A 138 3.85 11.96 -7.93
CA LEU A 138 3.00 11.53 -6.82
C LEU A 138 3.77 11.62 -5.51
N GLU A 139 3.10 12.05 -4.46
CA GLU A 139 3.63 12.04 -3.09
C GLU A 139 2.79 11.12 -2.21
N LEU A 140 3.45 10.26 -1.43
CA LEU A 140 2.81 9.34 -0.50
C LEU A 140 2.51 10.03 0.83
N GLY A 141 1.31 9.77 1.35
CA GLY A 141 0.92 10.03 2.72
C GLY A 141 0.14 8.83 3.28
N VAL A 142 0.21 8.62 4.58
CA VAL A 142 -0.57 7.59 5.27
C VAL A 142 -1.41 8.25 6.35
N MET A 143 -2.68 7.94 6.38
CA MET A 143 -3.66 8.50 7.30
C MET A 143 -4.51 7.40 7.93
N GLU A 144 -5.20 7.72 9.03
CA GLU A 144 -6.21 6.83 9.59
C GLU A 144 -7.36 6.63 8.58
N ARG A 145 -7.83 5.40 8.49
CA ARG A 145 -9.00 5.09 7.67
C ARG A 145 -10.22 5.81 8.27
N LYS A 146 -10.87 6.63 7.48
CA LYS A 146 -12.16 7.21 7.87
C LYS A 146 -13.19 6.09 7.93
N GLU A 147 -13.83 5.92 9.05
CA GLU A 147 -15.02 5.07 9.15
C GLU A 147 -16.09 5.66 8.21
N ALA A 148 -16.66 4.77 7.40
CA ALA A 148 -17.69 5.15 6.43
C ALA A 148 -19.01 5.43 7.14
#